data_77e3438badba8e6022b064cfa8a452cb
#
_entry.id   77e3438badba8e6022b064cfa8a452cb
#
_cell.length_a   1.000
_cell.length_b   1.000
_cell.length_c   1.000
_cell.angle_alpha   90.00
_cell.angle_beta   90.00
_cell.angle_gamma   90.00
#
_symmetry.space_group_name_H-M   'P 1'
#
loop_
_entity.id
_entity.type
_entity.pdbx_description
1 polymer ?
#
loop_
_entity_poly.entity_id
_entity_poly.type
_entity_poly.pdbx_seq_one_letter_code
_entity_poly.pdbx_strand_id
1 'polypeptide(L)'
;MTTDNRAASGWQAGTLNQRTGKQMKQQASLRDRLWKFFVWTTMGFFLVNVLLLIATVAVNSVATRWFGTLLPQGFTLHWYAQAWSDFQLSSVLLVTLEVVGAVVLLSIVLGVPAAYALARVQFPGKRFAMLVFLLPLMVPPVTYGIPMATVMYKFHLAGTLTGVILANLVPALPFVILVMTPFIEQIDPNLESAARIFGANTFRYFRYVLLPLLVPGMLAAGLLVLVRTIGMFELTFFTAGPTTQTLVVALYYAVFSTGVRAPQSIDAMAMIYMAITMIWVLIALQFVSPTQLVSRVKEQKQ
;
A
#
# COMPACT_ATOMS: atom_id res chain seq x y z
N MET A 1 -47.67 -43.97 50.78
CA MET A 1 -47.13 -42.66 51.19
C MET A 1 -45.68 -42.53 50.67
N THR A 2 -45.43 -42.53 49.35
CA THR A 2 -44.06 -42.44 48.75
C THR A 2 -44.00 -41.79 47.33
N THR A 3 -44.94 -40.91 47.00
CA THR A 3 -44.98 -40.30 45.66
C THR A 3 -44.65 -38.80 45.60
N ASP A 4 -44.39 -38.12 46.72
CA ASP A 4 -44.29 -36.67 46.74
C ASP A 4 -42.84 -36.09 46.74
N ASN A 5 -41.82 -36.96 46.82
CA ASN A 5 -40.45 -36.47 46.94
C ASN A 5 -39.68 -36.36 45.60
N ARG A 6 -40.26 -36.87 44.48
CA ARG A 6 -39.63 -36.75 43.15
C ARG A 6 -39.95 -35.46 42.38
N ALA A 7 -41.12 -34.89 42.69
CA ALA A 7 -41.53 -33.65 42.05
C ALA A 7 -40.74 -32.44 42.58
N ALA A 8 -40.41 -32.39 43.89
CA ALA A 8 -39.64 -31.31 44.49
C ALA A 8 -38.19 -31.24 44.03
N SER A 9 -37.54 -32.38 43.76
CA SER A 9 -36.14 -32.41 43.25
C SER A 9 -35.99 -31.96 41.82
N GLY A 10 -37.02 -32.19 40.96
CA GLY A 10 -37.02 -31.71 39.57
C GLY A 10 -37.11 -30.18 39.42
N TRP A 11 -37.90 -29.56 40.29
CA TRP A 11 -38.06 -28.11 40.31
C TRP A 11 -36.80 -27.37 40.77
N GLN A 12 -36.07 -27.92 41.75
CA GLN A 12 -34.80 -27.33 42.24
C GLN A 12 -33.70 -27.46 41.21
N ALA A 13 -33.59 -28.57 40.49
CA ALA A 13 -32.59 -28.76 39.42
C ALA A 13 -32.83 -27.84 38.24
N GLY A 14 -34.09 -27.59 37.83
CA GLY A 14 -34.44 -26.65 36.76
C GLY A 14 -34.07 -25.19 37.07
N THR A 15 -34.33 -24.74 38.31
CA THR A 15 -34.00 -23.37 38.74
C THR A 15 -32.50 -23.12 38.92
N LEU A 16 -31.75 -24.11 39.34
CA LEU A 16 -30.28 -24.02 39.41
C LEU A 16 -29.64 -23.94 38.01
N ASN A 17 -30.15 -24.71 37.08
CA ASN A 17 -29.62 -24.71 35.69
C ASN A 17 -29.96 -23.40 34.95
N GLN A 18 -31.11 -22.78 35.23
CA GLN A 18 -31.46 -21.45 34.69
C GLN A 18 -30.63 -20.33 35.33
N ARG A 19 -30.28 -20.40 36.60
CA ARG A 19 -29.43 -19.40 37.28
C ARG A 19 -27.99 -19.49 36.79
N THR A 20 -27.42 -20.67 36.63
CA THR A 20 -26.06 -20.86 36.11
C THR A 20 -25.96 -20.44 34.63
N GLY A 21 -26.98 -20.73 33.81
CA GLY A 21 -27.01 -20.29 32.40
C GLY A 21 -27.13 -18.74 32.25
N LYS A 22 -27.90 -18.07 33.13
CA LYS A 22 -27.97 -16.60 33.16
C LYS A 22 -26.68 -15.98 33.64
N GLN A 23 -26.01 -16.53 34.64
CA GLN A 23 -24.73 -16.04 35.13
C GLN A 23 -23.62 -16.21 34.09
N MET A 24 -23.55 -17.33 33.37
CA MET A 24 -22.58 -17.53 32.28
C MET A 24 -22.81 -16.57 31.12
N LYS A 25 -24.07 -16.34 30.71
CA LYS A 25 -24.40 -15.33 29.67
C LYS A 25 -24.06 -13.91 30.13
N GLN A 26 -24.25 -13.59 31.40
CA GLN A 26 -23.94 -12.25 31.93
C GLN A 26 -22.42 -12.03 32.05
N GLN A 27 -21.64 -13.05 32.41
CA GLN A 27 -20.17 -13.00 32.45
C GLN A 27 -19.57 -12.92 31.02
N ALA A 28 -20.11 -13.67 30.06
CA ALA A 28 -19.73 -13.56 28.64
C ALA A 28 -20.00 -12.14 28.11
N SER A 29 -21.17 -11.57 28.44
CA SER A 29 -21.54 -10.19 28.05
C SER A 29 -20.62 -9.12 28.66
N LEU A 30 -20.21 -9.27 29.93
CA LEU A 30 -19.27 -8.35 30.58
C LEU A 30 -17.87 -8.46 30.00
N ARG A 31 -17.39 -9.68 29.77
CA ARG A 31 -16.09 -9.92 29.13
C ARG A 31 -16.03 -9.34 27.73
N ASP A 32 -17.11 -9.51 26.94
CA ASP A 32 -17.20 -8.96 25.59
C ASP A 32 -17.26 -7.43 25.59
N ARG A 33 -17.94 -6.82 26.58
CA ARG A 33 -17.95 -5.36 26.75
C ARG A 33 -16.58 -4.81 27.13
N LEU A 34 -15.91 -5.45 28.09
CA LEU A 34 -14.54 -5.08 28.52
C LEU A 34 -13.55 -5.25 27.37
N TRP A 35 -13.67 -6.35 26.60
CA TRP A 35 -12.82 -6.58 25.42
C TRP A 35 -13.06 -5.53 24.34
N LYS A 36 -14.31 -5.21 24.02
CA LYS A 36 -14.63 -4.14 23.07
C LYS A 36 -14.12 -2.79 23.58
N PHE A 37 -14.33 -2.46 24.84
CA PHE A 37 -13.80 -1.23 25.42
C PHE A 37 -12.28 -1.15 25.30
N PHE A 38 -11.56 -2.22 25.66
CA PHE A 38 -10.11 -2.28 25.51
C PHE A 38 -9.66 -2.08 24.06
N VAL A 39 -10.28 -2.79 23.11
CA VAL A 39 -9.96 -2.65 21.68
C VAL A 39 -10.21 -1.22 21.19
N TRP A 40 -11.36 -0.64 21.50
CA TRP A 40 -11.69 0.72 21.08
C TRP A 40 -10.79 1.77 21.73
N THR A 41 -10.43 1.60 23.00
CA THR A 41 -9.49 2.50 23.70
C THR A 41 -8.09 2.42 23.10
N THR A 42 -7.60 1.21 22.84
CA THR A 42 -6.29 1.00 22.20
C THR A 42 -6.27 1.58 20.77
N MET A 43 -7.32 1.32 19.97
CA MET A 43 -7.46 1.90 18.64
C MET A 43 -7.53 3.44 18.70
N GLY A 44 -8.35 3.98 19.61
CA GLY A 44 -8.48 5.42 19.80
C GLY A 44 -7.16 6.06 20.23
N PHE A 45 -6.45 5.46 21.18
CA PHE A 45 -5.12 5.92 21.61
C PHE A 45 -4.11 5.92 20.44
N PHE A 46 -4.06 4.85 19.65
CA PHE A 46 -3.19 4.76 18.49
C PHE A 46 -3.52 5.84 17.45
N LEU A 47 -4.80 6.01 17.15
CA LEU A 47 -5.26 6.99 16.16
C LEU A 47 -4.95 8.43 16.61
N VAL A 48 -5.22 8.75 17.87
CA VAL A 48 -4.89 10.06 18.47
C VAL A 48 -3.39 10.31 18.41
N ASN A 49 -2.56 9.30 18.73
CA ASN A 49 -1.10 9.43 18.70
C ASN A 49 -0.61 9.76 17.27
N VAL A 50 -1.09 9.02 16.27
CA VAL A 50 -0.74 9.28 14.85
C VAL A 50 -1.19 10.67 14.41
N LEU A 51 -2.42 11.07 14.76
CA LEU A 51 -2.93 12.40 14.42
C LEU A 51 -2.14 13.53 15.10
N LEU A 52 -1.71 13.33 16.34
CA LEU A 52 -0.86 14.30 17.05
C LEU A 52 0.50 14.47 16.39
N LEU A 53 1.13 13.36 15.95
CA LEU A 53 2.39 13.44 15.20
C LEU A 53 2.24 14.25 13.91
N ILE A 54 1.20 13.94 13.12
CA ILE A 54 0.90 14.68 11.90
C ILE A 54 0.60 16.16 12.21
N ALA A 55 -0.21 16.42 13.23
CA ALA A 55 -0.57 17.76 13.64
C ALA A 55 0.66 18.56 14.10
N THR A 56 1.62 17.95 14.79
CA THR A 56 2.87 18.60 15.19
C THR A 56 3.67 19.06 13.98
N VAL A 57 3.87 18.19 12.98
CA VAL A 57 4.55 18.55 11.73
C VAL A 57 3.79 19.65 11.00
N ALA A 58 2.45 19.52 10.88
CA ALA A 58 1.61 20.49 10.21
C ALA A 58 1.66 21.87 10.89
N VAL A 59 1.56 21.93 12.21
CA VAL A 59 1.64 23.18 12.96
C VAL A 59 3.04 23.79 12.85
N ASN A 60 4.10 22.98 12.97
CA ASN A 60 5.46 23.49 12.86
C ASN A 60 5.78 24.00 11.45
N SER A 61 5.23 23.40 10.40
CA SER A 61 5.43 23.82 9.01
C SER A 61 4.91 25.26 8.71
N VAL A 62 3.97 25.74 9.52
CA VAL A 62 3.40 27.09 9.40
C VAL A 62 3.77 28.01 10.57
N ALA A 63 4.50 27.50 11.58
CA ALA A 63 4.88 28.28 12.74
C ALA A 63 6.01 29.26 12.42
N THR A 64 5.89 30.52 12.83
CA THR A 64 6.99 31.47 12.72
C THR A 64 8.17 31.06 13.60
N ARG A 65 7.88 30.67 14.85
CA ARG A 65 8.82 30.10 15.81
C ARG A 65 8.04 29.20 16.76
N TRP A 66 8.51 27.98 16.96
CA TRP A 66 7.93 27.06 17.93
C TRP A 66 9.05 26.32 18.68
N PHE A 67 9.44 26.87 19.81
CA PHE A 67 10.48 26.27 20.66
C PHE A 67 10.21 26.62 22.12
N GLY A 68 10.15 25.61 22.98
CA GLY A 68 9.97 25.79 24.43
C GLY A 68 8.59 26.29 24.89
N THR A 69 7.59 26.35 23.99
CA THR A 69 6.21 26.80 24.28
C THR A 69 5.21 25.75 23.82
N LEU A 70 4.02 25.71 24.45
CA LEU A 70 2.94 24.78 24.04
C LEU A 70 2.32 25.16 22.70
N LEU A 71 2.28 26.43 22.35
CA LEU A 71 1.71 26.95 21.11
C LEU A 71 2.76 27.77 20.36
N PRO A 72 2.70 27.80 19.01
CA PRO A 72 3.60 28.61 18.20
C PRO A 72 3.38 30.10 18.44
N GLN A 73 4.45 30.90 18.30
CA GLN A 73 4.41 32.35 18.52
C GLN A 73 3.78 33.13 17.38
N GLY A 74 3.41 32.47 16.27
CA GLY A 74 2.78 33.09 15.10
C GLY A 74 2.73 32.11 13.94
N PHE A 75 2.02 32.46 12.88
CA PHE A 75 1.83 31.62 11.70
C PHE A 75 2.35 32.35 10.45
N THR A 76 2.96 31.57 9.54
CA THR A 76 3.49 32.05 8.26
C THR A 76 3.50 30.95 7.23
N LEU A 77 3.35 31.28 5.97
CA LEU A 77 3.54 30.35 4.83
C LEU A 77 4.92 30.51 4.19
N HIS A 78 5.78 31.38 4.74
CA HIS A 78 7.12 31.65 4.21
C HIS A 78 7.95 30.38 4.03
N TRP A 79 7.83 29.45 4.96
CA TRP A 79 8.58 28.19 4.93
C TRP A 79 8.30 27.31 3.73
N TYR A 80 7.09 27.38 3.16
CA TYR A 80 6.74 26.66 1.93
C TYR A 80 7.46 27.24 0.71
N ALA A 81 7.53 28.57 0.61
CA ALA A 81 8.29 29.25 -0.45
C ALA A 81 9.79 28.98 -0.30
N GLN A 82 10.31 29.02 0.93
CA GLN A 82 11.69 28.69 1.22
C GLN A 82 12.01 27.22 0.92
N ALA A 83 11.18 26.27 1.35
CA ALA A 83 11.35 24.86 1.02
C ALA A 83 11.34 24.61 -0.50
N TRP A 84 10.49 25.33 -1.23
CA TRP A 84 10.42 25.21 -2.69
C TRP A 84 11.73 25.59 -3.37
N SER A 85 12.39 26.68 -2.91
CA SER A 85 13.69 27.13 -3.45
C SER A 85 14.86 26.30 -2.93
N ASP A 86 14.94 26.08 -1.60
CA ASP A 86 16.09 25.46 -0.95
C ASP A 86 16.27 23.99 -1.34
N PHE A 87 15.16 23.28 -1.55
CA PHE A 87 15.17 21.85 -1.93
C PHE A 87 14.91 21.64 -3.41
N GLN A 88 14.83 22.69 -4.22
CA GLN A 88 14.54 22.61 -5.66
C GLN A 88 13.33 21.70 -5.96
N LEU A 89 12.24 21.91 -5.22
CA LEU A 89 11.09 20.98 -5.22
C LEU A 89 10.49 20.79 -6.60
N SER A 90 10.55 21.77 -7.50
CA SER A 90 10.07 21.61 -8.88
C SER A 90 10.79 20.49 -9.62
N SER A 91 12.12 20.43 -9.54
CA SER A 91 12.90 19.38 -10.21
C SER A 91 12.76 18.02 -9.50
N VAL A 92 12.74 18.01 -8.17
CA VAL A 92 12.54 16.78 -7.38
C VAL A 92 11.16 16.17 -7.64
N LEU A 93 10.12 16.99 -7.76
CA LEU A 93 8.78 16.54 -8.11
C LEU A 93 8.70 15.98 -9.54
N LEU A 94 9.33 16.65 -10.50
CA LEU A 94 9.40 16.16 -11.89
C LEU A 94 10.08 14.79 -11.93
N VAL A 95 11.25 14.64 -11.31
CA VAL A 95 11.97 13.35 -11.22
C VAL A 95 11.09 12.29 -10.55
N THR A 96 10.38 12.66 -9.47
CA THR A 96 9.47 11.71 -8.80
C THR A 96 8.36 11.24 -9.74
N LEU A 97 7.73 12.16 -10.50
CA LEU A 97 6.68 11.82 -11.46
C LEU A 97 7.22 11.00 -12.63
N GLU A 98 8.41 11.32 -13.15
CA GLU A 98 9.06 10.55 -14.21
C GLU A 98 9.38 9.12 -13.75
N VAL A 99 9.98 8.95 -12.57
CA VAL A 99 10.28 7.62 -12.03
C VAL A 99 8.99 6.83 -11.80
N VAL A 100 8.02 7.42 -11.10
CA VAL A 100 6.77 6.74 -10.77
C VAL A 100 5.98 6.39 -12.03
N GLY A 101 5.85 7.34 -12.97
CA GLY A 101 5.14 7.14 -14.23
C GLY A 101 5.79 6.05 -15.08
N ALA A 102 7.12 6.07 -15.21
CA ALA A 102 7.86 5.06 -15.96
C ALA A 102 7.75 3.66 -15.31
N VAL A 103 7.90 3.57 -13.97
CA VAL A 103 7.79 2.30 -13.24
C VAL A 103 6.38 1.73 -13.37
N VAL A 104 5.33 2.54 -13.22
CA VAL A 104 3.94 2.10 -13.40
C VAL A 104 3.70 1.60 -14.82
N LEU A 105 4.09 2.39 -15.82
CA LEU A 105 3.90 2.02 -17.22
C LEU A 105 4.64 0.72 -17.57
N LEU A 106 5.94 0.65 -17.26
CA LEU A 106 6.76 -0.52 -17.57
C LEU A 106 6.29 -1.77 -16.78
N SER A 107 5.92 -1.61 -15.52
CA SER A 107 5.43 -2.75 -14.72
C SER A 107 4.10 -3.29 -15.26
N ILE A 108 3.21 -2.45 -15.78
CA ILE A 108 1.97 -2.90 -16.43
C ILE A 108 2.28 -3.56 -17.79
N VAL A 109 3.09 -2.91 -18.64
CA VAL A 109 3.40 -3.41 -19.98
C VAL A 109 4.11 -4.77 -19.93
N LEU A 110 4.99 -4.98 -18.97
CA LEU A 110 5.72 -6.25 -18.79
C LEU A 110 4.98 -7.23 -17.89
N GLY A 111 4.35 -6.74 -16.82
CA GLY A 111 3.72 -7.57 -15.79
C GLY A 111 2.39 -8.19 -16.23
N VAL A 112 1.58 -7.48 -17.02
CA VAL A 112 0.29 -8.01 -17.48
C VAL A 112 0.44 -9.19 -18.43
N PRO A 113 1.31 -9.17 -19.46
CA PRO A 113 1.59 -10.37 -20.27
C PRO A 113 2.17 -11.53 -19.45
N ALA A 114 3.07 -11.25 -18.49
CA ALA A 114 3.60 -12.27 -17.60
C ALA A 114 2.50 -12.89 -16.71
N ALA A 115 1.63 -12.04 -16.14
CA ALA A 115 0.46 -12.51 -15.37
C ALA A 115 -0.50 -13.34 -16.22
N TYR A 116 -0.72 -12.96 -17.48
CA TYR A 116 -1.54 -13.73 -18.43
C TYR A 116 -0.94 -15.10 -18.69
N ALA A 117 0.36 -15.18 -18.95
CA ALA A 117 1.05 -16.46 -19.13
C ALA A 117 0.93 -17.35 -17.87
N LEU A 118 1.13 -16.77 -16.69
CA LEU A 118 0.97 -17.48 -15.42
C LEU A 118 -0.48 -17.90 -15.15
N ALA A 119 -1.48 -17.13 -15.54
CA ALA A 119 -2.88 -17.47 -15.34
C ALA A 119 -3.37 -18.56 -16.31
N ARG A 120 -3.02 -18.47 -17.60
CA ARG A 120 -3.64 -19.25 -18.68
C ARG A 120 -2.78 -20.38 -19.23
N VAL A 121 -1.45 -20.25 -19.18
CA VAL A 121 -0.56 -21.25 -19.79
C VAL A 121 -0.09 -22.25 -18.74
N GLN A 122 -0.16 -23.53 -19.10
CA GLN A 122 0.44 -24.60 -18.31
C GLN A 122 1.80 -24.94 -18.90
N PHE A 123 2.85 -24.76 -18.13
CA PHE A 123 4.22 -25.08 -18.55
C PHE A 123 5.00 -25.70 -17.38
N PRO A 124 6.00 -26.57 -17.67
CA PRO A 124 6.83 -27.13 -16.63
C PRO A 124 7.61 -26.04 -15.89
N GLY A 125 7.64 -26.11 -14.55
CA GLY A 125 8.30 -25.07 -13.74
C GLY A 125 7.46 -23.84 -13.41
N LYS A 126 6.18 -23.74 -13.79
CA LYS A 126 5.29 -22.62 -13.47
C LYS A 126 5.31 -22.23 -11.99
N ARG A 127 5.24 -23.23 -11.08
CA ARG A 127 5.29 -22.98 -9.64
C ARG A 127 6.63 -22.37 -9.20
N PHE A 128 7.72 -22.84 -9.77
CA PHE A 128 9.05 -22.29 -9.50
C PHE A 128 9.18 -20.87 -10.03
N ALA A 129 8.75 -20.60 -11.26
CA ALA A 129 8.73 -19.26 -11.82
C ALA A 129 7.93 -18.28 -10.96
N MET A 130 6.77 -18.68 -10.44
CA MET A 130 5.95 -17.87 -9.53
C MET A 130 6.71 -17.57 -8.22
N LEU A 131 7.39 -18.55 -7.63
CA LEU A 131 8.21 -18.33 -6.44
C LEU A 131 9.36 -17.34 -6.69
N VAL A 132 10.06 -17.47 -7.83
CA VAL A 132 11.14 -16.56 -8.22
C VAL A 132 10.62 -15.12 -8.38
N PHE A 133 9.46 -14.95 -9.03
CA PHE A 133 8.84 -13.61 -9.15
C PHE A 133 8.42 -13.02 -7.79
N LEU A 134 8.07 -13.83 -6.81
CA LEU A 134 7.67 -13.34 -5.49
C LEU A 134 8.86 -13.00 -4.58
N LEU A 135 10.06 -13.49 -4.86
CA LEU A 135 11.24 -13.25 -4.03
C LEU A 135 11.48 -11.77 -3.70
N PRO A 136 11.44 -10.82 -4.67
CA PRO A 136 11.67 -9.41 -4.35
C PRO A 136 10.62 -8.79 -3.43
N LEU A 137 9.43 -9.40 -3.31
CA LEU A 137 8.38 -8.95 -2.39
C LEU A 137 8.54 -9.52 -0.98
N MET A 138 9.21 -10.67 -0.85
CA MET A 138 9.44 -11.36 0.43
C MET A 138 10.71 -10.88 1.12
N VAL A 139 11.71 -10.46 0.34
CA VAL A 139 13.00 -10.00 0.85
C VAL A 139 12.96 -8.48 1.08
N PRO A 140 13.42 -7.98 2.24
CA PRO A 140 13.50 -6.54 2.49
C PRO A 140 14.33 -5.82 1.41
N PRO A 141 13.84 -4.67 0.87
CA PRO A 141 14.52 -3.95 -0.21
C PRO A 141 15.99 -3.59 0.08
N VAL A 142 16.32 -3.30 1.34
CA VAL A 142 17.69 -3.00 1.78
C VAL A 142 18.65 -4.16 1.47
N THR A 143 18.20 -5.41 1.63
CA THR A 143 19.05 -6.61 1.47
C THR A 143 19.56 -6.78 0.04
N TYR A 144 18.70 -6.53 -0.95
CA TYR A 144 19.11 -6.64 -2.37
C TYR A 144 19.45 -5.28 -2.99
N GLY A 145 19.11 -4.18 -2.34
CA GLY A 145 19.39 -2.83 -2.82
C GLY A 145 20.88 -2.52 -2.93
N ILE A 146 21.68 -2.94 -1.94
CA ILE A 146 23.13 -2.74 -1.96
C ILE A 146 23.81 -3.53 -3.09
N PRO A 147 23.61 -4.86 -3.24
CA PRO A 147 24.14 -5.59 -4.39
C PRO A 147 23.66 -5.02 -5.73
N MET A 148 22.40 -4.60 -5.81
CA MET A 148 21.84 -4.00 -7.01
C MET A 148 22.51 -2.66 -7.35
N ALA A 149 22.76 -1.80 -6.37
CA ALA A 149 23.52 -0.57 -6.57
C ALA A 149 24.93 -0.85 -7.13
N THR A 150 25.59 -1.90 -6.64
CA THR A 150 26.89 -2.34 -7.17
C THR A 150 26.82 -2.73 -8.64
N VAL A 151 25.75 -3.45 -9.04
CA VAL A 151 25.51 -3.81 -10.45
C VAL A 151 25.23 -2.55 -11.27
N MET A 152 24.37 -1.64 -10.79
CA MET A 152 24.09 -0.37 -11.47
C MET A 152 25.36 0.46 -11.67
N TYR A 153 26.24 0.48 -10.68
CA TYR A 153 27.53 1.17 -10.80
C TYR A 153 28.41 0.57 -11.91
N LYS A 154 28.53 -0.76 -11.98
CA LYS A 154 29.30 -1.46 -13.02
C LYS A 154 28.79 -1.15 -14.45
N PHE A 155 27.51 -0.97 -14.61
CA PHE A 155 26.88 -0.64 -15.90
C PHE A 155 26.73 0.85 -16.16
N HIS A 156 27.32 1.72 -15.32
CA HIS A 156 27.20 3.18 -15.41
C HIS A 156 25.76 3.70 -15.35
N LEU A 157 24.89 2.96 -14.67
CA LEU A 157 23.48 3.32 -14.45
C LEU A 157 23.25 3.98 -13.08
N ALA A 158 24.18 3.86 -12.15
CA ALA A 158 24.11 4.52 -10.85
C ALA A 158 24.07 6.04 -11.01
N GLY A 159 23.21 6.72 -10.29
CA GLY A 159 23.00 8.16 -10.38
C GLY A 159 22.19 8.62 -11.60
N THR A 160 21.72 7.70 -12.44
CA THR A 160 20.90 8.02 -13.61
C THR A 160 19.41 7.75 -13.35
N LEU A 161 18.54 8.47 -14.06
CA LEU A 161 17.09 8.24 -14.00
C LEU A 161 16.73 6.79 -14.40
N THR A 162 17.39 6.27 -15.44
CA THR A 162 17.20 4.89 -15.89
C THR A 162 17.54 3.88 -14.80
N GLY A 163 18.65 4.08 -14.08
CA GLY A 163 19.05 3.22 -12.98
C GLY A 163 18.01 3.21 -11.85
N VAL A 164 17.50 4.38 -11.48
CA VAL A 164 16.43 4.50 -10.47
C VAL A 164 15.14 3.80 -10.92
N ILE A 165 14.73 3.97 -12.17
CA ILE A 165 13.54 3.30 -12.74
C ILE A 165 13.72 1.78 -12.71
N LEU A 166 14.85 1.27 -13.21
CA LEU A 166 15.12 -0.17 -13.24
C LEU A 166 15.17 -0.78 -11.83
N ALA A 167 15.75 -0.07 -10.87
CA ALA A 167 15.79 -0.50 -9.49
C ALA A 167 14.38 -0.63 -8.90
N ASN A 168 13.53 0.36 -9.08
CA ASN A 168 12.16 0.35 -8.59
C ASN A 168 11.25 -0.64 -9.34
N LEU A 169 11.61 -1.00 -10.57
CA LEU A 169 10.87 -2.00 -11.36
C LEU A 169 11.00 -3.42 -10.77
N VAL A 170 12.10 -3.70 -10.06
CA VAL A 170 12.35 -5.03 -9.46
C VAL A 170 11.21 -5.49 -8.54
N PRO A 171 10.74 -4.72 -7.55
CA PRO A 171 9.58 -5.09 -6.76
C PRO A 171 8.22 -4.75 -7.42
N ALA A 172 8.17 -3.80 -8.36
CA ALA A 172 6.94 -3.38 -9.00
C ALA A 172 6.39 -4.45 -9.97
N LEU A 173 7.25 -5.10 -10.73
CA LEU A 173 6.89 -6.14 -11.70
C LEU A 173 6.20 -7.34 -11.03
N PRO A 174 6.80 -8.01 -10.02
CA PRO A 174 6.15 -9.10 -9.30
C PRO A 174 4.85 -8.67 -8.63
N PHE A 175 4.78 -7.42 -8.17
CA PHE A 175 3.55 -6.91 -7.55
C PHE A 175 2.39 -6.83 -8.56
N VAL A 176 2.64 -6.33 -9.79
CA VAL A 176 1.63 -6.35 -10.86
C VAL A 176 1.23 -7.77 -11.20
N ILE A 177 2.18 -8.70 -11.31
CA ILE A 177 1.91 -10.11 -11.60
C ILE A 177 1.01 -10.71 -10.50
N LEU A 178 1.31 -10.45 -9.22
CA LEU A 178 0.54 -10.94 -8.09
C LEU A 178 -0.91 -10.44 -8.10
N VAL A 179 -1.11 -9.16 -8.45
CA VAL A 179 -2.45 -8.56 -8.50
C VAL A 179 -3.23 -9.00 -9.73
N MET A 180 -2.57 -9.06 -10.89
CA MET A 180 -3.24 -9.34 -12.15
C MET A 180 -3.53 -10.81 -12.41
N THR A 181 -2.71 -11.74 -11.87
CA THR A 181 -2.92 -13.18 -12.11
C THR A 181 -4.31 -13.64 -11.66
N PRO A 182 -4.76 -13.44 -10.40
CA PRO A 182 -6.10 -13.83 -9.97
C PRO A 182 -7.21 -13.03 -10.67
N PHE A 183 -6.93 -11.81 -11.13
CA PHE A 183 -7.88 -11.03 -11.91
C PHE A 183 -8.12 -11.66 -13.29
N ILE A 184 -7.05 -12.12 -13.95
CA ILE A 184 -7.13 -12.81 -15.23
C ILE A 184 -7.78 -14.19 -15.09
N GLU A 185 -7.51 -14.93 -14.02
CA GLU A 185 -8.11 -16.25 -13.74
C GLU A 185 -9.65 -16.19 -13.63
N GLN A 186 -10.21 -15.06 -13.24
CA GLN A 186 -11.66 -14.86 -13.12
C GLN A 186 -12.38 -14.62 -14.45
N ILE A 187 -11.66 -14.29 -15.52
CA ILE A 187 -12.23 -14.09 -16.86
C ILE A 187 -12.54 -15.47 -17.44
N ASP A 188 -13.77 -15.67 -17.94
CA ASP A 188 -14.20 -16.95 -18.50
C ASP A 188 -13.33 -17.34 -19.72
N PRO A 189 -12.67 -18.51 -19.69
CA PRO A 189 -11.88 -19.01 -20.82
C PRO A 189 -12.68 -19.18 -22.12
N ASN A 190 -13.99 -19.40 -22.02
CA ASN A 190 -14.86 -19.58 -23.18
C ASN A 190 -14.97 -18.35 -24.04
N LEU A 191 -14.66 -17.14 -23.52
CA LEU A 191 -14.63 -15.90 -24.30
C LEU A 191 -13.60 -15.95 -25.43
N GLU A 192 -12.46 -16.61 -25.21
CA GLU A 192 -11.45 -16.81 -26.25
C GLU A 192 -11.98 -17.75 -27.34
N SER A 193 -12.60 -18.86 -26.94
CA SER A 193 -13.19 -19.82 -27.90
C SER A 193 -14.32 -19.17 -28.72
N ALA A 194 -15.20 -18.42 -28.09
CA ALA A 194 -16.25 -17.67 -28.76
C ALA A 194 -15.69 -16.66 -29.76
N ALA A 195 -14.69 -15.86 -29.36
CA ALA A 195 -14.06 -14.89 -30.27
C ALA A 195 -13.42 -15.56 -31.49
N ARG A 196 -12.82 -16.74 -31.32
CA ARG A 196 -12.25 -17.55 -32.46
C ARG A 196 -13.32 -18.06 -33.38
N ILE A 197 -14.48 -18.48 -32.89
CA ILE A 197 -15.63 -18.89 -33.74
C ILE A 197 -16.08 -17.72 -34.64
N PHE A 198 -16.04 -16.48 -34.14
CA PHE A 198 -16.31 -15.26 -34.89
C PHE A 198 -15.14 -14.78 -35.78
N GLY A 199 -14.08 -15.59 -35.96
CA GLY A 199 -12.95 -15.28 -36.85
C GLY A 199 -11.92 -14.33 -36.25
N ALA A 200 -11.93 -14.10 -34.93
CA ALA A 200 -10.88 -13.32 -34.28
C ALA A 200 -9.57 -14.12 -34.21
N ASN A 201 -8.48 -13.54 -34.70
CA ASN A 201 -7.15 -14.05 -34.40
C ASN A 201 -6.72 -13.65 -32.99
N THR A 202 -5.61 -14.20 -32.49
CA THR A 202 -5.09 -13.95 -31.14
C THR A 202 -4.90 -12.46 -30.84
N PHE A 203 -4.42 -11.68 -31.81
CA PHE A 203 -4.22 -10.23 -31.63
C PHE A 203 -5.56 -9.49 -31.51
N ARG A 204 -6.57 -9.84 -32.35
CA ARG A 204 -7.92 -9.26 -32.27
C ARG A 204 -8.60 -9.61 -30.97
N TYR A 205 -8.51 -10.88 -30.51
CA TYR A 205 -9.01 -11.30 -29.23
C TYR A 205 -8.37 -10.46 -28.10
N PHE A 206 -7.03 -10.37 -28.07
CA PHE A 206 -6.32 -9.60 -27.05
C PHE A 206 -6.75 -8.13 -27.06
N ARG A 207 -6.75 -7.47 -28.24
CA ARG A 207 -6.99 -6.03 -28.36
C ARG A 207 -8.43 -5.62 -28.10
N TYR A 208 -9.40 -6.41 -28.55
CA TYR A 208 -10.82 -6.02 -28.53
C TYR A 208 -11.66 -6.72 -27.47
N VAL A 209 -11.21 -7.85 -26.92
CA VAL A 209 -11.95 -8.59 -25.90
C VAL A 209 -11.19 -8.56 -24.56
N LEU A 210 -9.97 -9.09 -24.55
CA LEU A 210 -9.24 -9.27 -23.30
C LEU A 210 -8.77 -7.94 -22.70
N LEU A 211 -8.12 -7.10 -23.49
CA LEU A 211 -7.56 -5.83 -22.98
C LEU A 211 -8.62 -4.91 -22.34
N PRO A 212 -9.81 -4.68 -22.93
CA PRO A 212 -10.86 -3.91 -22.27
C PRO A 212 -11.31 -4.51 -20.94
N LEU A 213 -11.37 -5.84 -20.83
CA LEU A 213 -11.72 -6.54 -19.60
C LEU A 213 -10.62 -6.41 -18.53
N LEU A 214 -9.36 -6.28 -18.95
CA LEU A 214 -8.22 -6.13 -18.03
C LEU A 214 -8.03 -4.70 -17.53
N VAL A 215 -8.53 -3.67 -18.24
CA VAL A 215 -8.32 -2.25 -17.90
C VAL A 215 -8.64 -1.94 -16.44
N PRO A 216 -9.77 -2.36 -15.84
CA PRO A 216 -10.05 -2.07 -14.43
C PRO A 216 -8.99 -2.66 -13.49
N GLY A 217 -8.55 -3.89 -13.74
CA GLY A 217 -7.48 -4.54 -12.99
C GLY A 217 -6.12 -3.86 -13.19
N MET A 218 -5.81 -3.46 -14.42
CA MET A 218 -4.58 -2.72 -14.75
C MET A 218 -4.55 -1.36 -14.05
N LEU A 219 -5.66 -0.64 -14.02
CA LEU A 219 -5.76 0.64 -13.29
C LEU A 219 -5.57 0.42 -11.80
N ALA A 220 -6.21 -0.58 -11.21
CA ALA A 220 -6.04 -0.91 -9.80
C ALA A 220 -4.58 -1.30 -9.47
N ALA A 221 -3.97 -2.19 -10.25
CA ALA A 221 -2.58 -2.60 -10.08
C ALA A 221 -1.62 -1.41 -10.26
N GLY A 222 -1.83 -0.58 -11.28
CA GLY A 222 -1.04 0.60 -11.57
C GLY A 222 -1.09 1.64 -10.45
N LEU A 223 -2.27 1.91 -9.89
CA LEU A 223 -2.43 2.83 -8.77
C LEU A 223 -1.75 2.31 -7.50
N LEU A 224 -1.84 1.01 -7.23
CA LEU A 224 -1.14 0.42 -6.09
C LEU A 224 0.38 0.48 -6.26
N VAL A 225 0.91 0.22 -7.46
CA VAL A 225 2.33 0.39 -7.79
C VAL A 225 2.74 1.86 -7.64
N LEU A 226 1.92 2.80 -8.11
CA LEU A 226 2.16 4.24 -8.00
C LEU A 226 2.35 4.65 -6.54
N VAL A 227 1.39 4.33 -5.67
CA VAL A 227 1.44 4.66 -4.23
C VAL A 227 2.67 4.04 -3.58
N ARG A 228 2.98 2.78 -3.91
CA ARG A 228 4.15 2.08 -3.39
C ARG A 228 5.46 2.71 -3.86
N THR A 229 5.56 3.10 -5.13
CA THR A 229 6.79 3.65 -5.72
C THR A 229 7.07 5.06 -5.21
N ILE A 230 6.05 5.90 -4.98
CA ILE A 230 6.23 7.22 -4.36
C ILE A 230 6.93 7.11 -2.99
N GLY A 231 6.57 6.09 -2.20
CA GLY A 231 7.15 5.85 -0.87
C GLY A 231 8.41 4.99 -0.86
N MET A 232 8.91 4.54 -2.03
CA MET A 232 10.06 3.65 -2.10
C MET A 232 11.36 4.42 -1.85
N PHE A 233 11.84 4.35 -0.62
CA PHE A 233 13.06 5.01 -0.17
C PHE A 233 14.32 4.22 -0.53
N GLU A 234 14.42 2.97 -0.10
CA GLU A 234 15.67 2.21 -0.04
C GLU A 234 16.32 2.05 -1.42
N LEU A 235 15.55 1.59 -2.41
CA LEU A 235 16.09 1.33 -3.75
C LEU A 235 16.50 2.62 -4.44
N THR A 236 15.68 3.66 -4.29
CA THR A 236 16.00 4.98 -4.83
C THR A 236 17.22 5.58 -4.14
N PHE A 237 17.31 5.49 -2.80
CA PHE A 237 18.45 5.98 -2.03
C PHE A 237 19.78 5.38 -2.47
N PHE A 238 19.82 4.07 -2.75
CA PHE A 238 21.04 3.39 -3.19
C PHE A 238 21.40 3.63 -4.66
N THR A 239 20.47 4.04 -5.50
CA THR A 239 20.68 4.12 -6.95
C THR A 239 20.63 5.53 -7.53
N ALA A 240 19.99 6.48 -6.81
CA ALA A 240 19.87 7.87 -7.25
C ALA A 240 21.20 8.63 -7.07
N GLY A 241 21.41 9.61 -7.94
CA GLY A 241 22.41 10.66 -7.81
C GLY A 241 21.81 12.00 -7.38
N PRO A 242 22.61 13.05 -7.29
CA PRO A 242 22.14 14.36 -6.83
C PRO A 242 20.98 14.96 -7.64
N THR A 243 20.92 14.66 -8.94
CA THR A 243 19.90 15.16 -9.87
C THR A 243 18.74 14.20 -10.12
N THR A 244 18.78 12.99 -9.55
CA THR A 244 17.77 11.94 -9.77
C THR A 244 17.10 11.48 -8.49
N GLN A 245 17.13 12.31 -7.46
CA GLN A 245 16.47 12.04 -6.18
C GLN A 245 14.97 12.18 -6.31
N THR A 246 14.23 11.21 -5.79
CA THR A 246 12.79 11.35 -5.59
C THR A 246 12.49 12.12 -4.31
N LEU A 247 11.27 12.59 -4.16
CA LEU A 247 10.86 13.45 -3.05
C LEU A 247 11.13 12.83 -1.67
N VAL A 248 10.94 11.52 -1.52
CA VAL A 248 11.22 10.83 -0.25
C VAL A 248 12.71 10.80 0.08
N VAL A 249 13.58 10.64 -0.92
CA VAL A 249 15.03 10.65 -0.74
C VAL A 249 15.54 12.07 -0.49
N ALA A 250 15.01 13.05 -1.21
CA ALA A 250 15.34 14.47 -1.00
C ALA A 250 14.93 14.93 0.42
N LEU A 251 13.77 14.48 0.91
CA LEU A 251 13.33 14.75 2.29
C LEU A 251 14.30 14.13 3.32
N TYR A 252 14.75 12.90 3.09
CA TYR A 252 15.77 12.28 3.94
C TYR A 252 17.04 13.12 4.01
N TYR A 253 17.58 13.56 2.87
CA TYR A 253 18.75 14.43 2.85
C TYR A 253 18.48 15.79 3.48
N ALA A 254 17.28 16.35 3.35
CA ALA A 254 16.91 17.57 4.03
C ALA A 254 17.00 17.47 5.56
N VAL A 255 16.60 16.33 6.13
CA VAL A 255 16.66 16.04 7.57
C VAL A 255 18.10 15.77 8.06
N PHE A 256 18.88 14.97 7.30
CA PHE A 256 20.16 14.45 7.77
C PHE A 256 21.39 15.17 7.19
N SER A 257 21.22 16.10 6.25
CA SER A 257 22.35 16.87 5.74
C SER A 257 22.88 17.84 6.77
N THR A 258 24.19 17.95 6.86
CA THR A 258 24.86 18.96 7.68
C THR A 258 24.59 20.36 7.13
N GLY A 259 23.97 21.22 7.94
CA GLY A 259 23.68 22.61 7.58
C GLY A 259 22.64 23.23 8.52
N VAL A 260 22.69 24.55 8.69
CA VAL A 260 21.70 25.28 9.48
C VAL A 260 20.49 25.54 8.61
N ARG A 261 19.55 24.59 8.62
CA ARG A 261 18.24 24.76 7.97
C ARG A 261 17.16 24.92 9.03
N ALA A 262 16.18 25.77 8.75
CA ALA A 262 15.04 25.91 9.66
C ALA A 262 14.23 24.60 9.68
N PRO A 263 13.97 24.02 10.87
CA PRO A 263 13.14 22.81 10.97
C PRO A 263 11.76 22.97 10.30
N GLN A 264 11.21 24.17 10.35
CA GLN A 264 9.93 24.52 9.74
C GLN A 264 9.94 24.35 8.20
N SER A 265 11.07 24.66 7.55
CA SER A 265 11.23 24.45 6.09
C SER A 265 11.24 22.97 5.73
N ILE A 266 11.87 22.12 6.57
CA ILE A 266 11.87 20.66 6.41
C ILE A 266 10.45 20.12 6.62
N ASP A 267 9.75 20.59 7.65
CA ASP A 267 8.37 20.17 7.91
C ASP A 267 7.40 20.64 6.81
N ALA A 268 7.64 21.82 6.22
CA ALA A 268 6.89 22.26 5.04
C ALA A 268 7.10 21.32 3.85
N MET A 269 8.32 20.86 3.59
CA MET A 269 8.62 19.84 2.58
C MET A 269 7.93 18.50 2.90
N ALA A 270 7.93 18.07 4.17
CA ALA A 270 7.24 16.86 4.60
C ALA A 270 5.72 16.96 4.40
N MET A 271 5.13 18.13 4.67
CA MET A 271 3.70 18.38 4.40
C MET A 271 3.36 18.34 2.91
N ILE A 272 4.23 18.88 2.04
CA ILE A 272 4.06 18.75 0.58
C ILE A 272 4.10 17.29 0.17
N TYR A 273 5.05 16.50 0.68
CA TYR A 273 5.13 15.05 0.41
C TYR A 273 3.86 14.31 0.87
N MET A 274 3.39 14.60 2.09
CA MET A 274 2.16 14.00 2.64
C MET A 274 0.94 14.37 1.80
N ALA A 275 0.80 15.63 1.40
CA ALA A 275 -0.32 16.09 0.58
C ALA A 275 -0.35 15.40 -0.78
N ILE A 276 0.78 15.31 -1.47
CA ILE A 276 0.90 14.62 -2.77
C ILE A 276 0.57 13.14 -2.62
N THR A 277 1.14 12.46 -1.62
CA THR A 277 0.87 11.05 -1.37
C THR A 277 -0.61 10.81 -1.05
N MET A 278 -1.21 11.68 -0.21
CA MET A 278 -2.64 11.60 0.14
C MET A 278 -3.53 11.77 -1.09
N ILE A 279 -3.23 12.74 -1.97
CA ILE A 279 -3.98 12.95 -3.21
C ILE A 279 -3.95 11.67 -4.06
N TRP A 280 -2.79 11.06 -4.24
CA TRP A 280 -2.67 9.83 -5.01
C TRP A 280 -3.37 8.64 -4.36
N VAL A 281 -3.32 8.51 -3.03
CA VAL A 281 -4.06 7.48 -2.29
C VAL A 281 -5.58 7.69 -2.46
N LEU A 282 -6.07 8.92 -2.34
CA LEU A 282 -7.50 9.21 -2.52
C LEU A 282 -7.96 8.91 -3.95
N ILE A 283 -7.15 9.25 -4.96
CA ILE A 283 -7.40 8.88 -6.35
C ILE A 283 -7.44 7.35 -6.47
N ALA A 284 -6.46 6.64 -5.90
CA ALA A 284 -6.40 5.18 -5.94
C ALA A 284 -7.65 4.53 -5.32
N LEU A 285 -8.14 5.05 -4.20
CA LEU A 285 -9.34 4.54 -3.52
C LEU A 285 -10.63 4.71 -4.33
N GLN A 286 -10.70 5.69 -5.24
CA GLN A 286 -11.86 5.85 -6.12
C GLN A 286 -11.95 4.74 -7.18
N PHE A 287 -10.79 4.21 -7.63
CA PHE A 287 -10.72 3.16 -8.65
C PHE A 287 -10.66 1.74 -8.05
N VAL A 288 -10.17 1.60 -6.83
CA VAL A 288 -10.11 0.33 -6.10
C VAL A 288 -11.26 0.30 -5.11
N SER A 289 -12.42 -0.23 -5.50
CA SER A 289 -13.55 -0.38 -4.57
C SER A 289 -13.21 -1.44 -3.49
N PRO A 290 -13.05 -1.04 -2.21
CA PRO A 290 -12.71 -1.98 -1.13
C PRO A 290 -13.77 -3.06 -0.90
N THR A 291 -14.99 -2.83 -1.37
CA THR A 291 -16.13 -3.74 -1.25
C THR A 291 -15.96 -5.04 -2.05
N GLN A 292 -15.20 -5.05 -3.13
CA GLN A 292 -14.95 -6.27 -3.92
C GLN A 292 -14.01 -7.26 -3.22
N LEU A 293 -13.18 -6.81 -2.29
CA LEU A 293 -12.31 -7.67 -1.49
C LEU A 293 -13.06 -8.33 -0.31
N VAL A 294 -14.12 -7.69 0.21
CA VAL A 294 -14.85 -8.15 1.40
C VAL A 294 -16.05 -9.05 1.06
N SER A 295 -16.69 -8.87 -0.08
CA SER A 295 -17.88 -9.64 -0.47
C SER A 295 -17.59 -11.13 -0.73
N ARG A 296 -16.38 -11.51 -1.11
CA ARG A 296 -15.99 -12.89 -1.41
C ARG A 296 -15.74 -13.78 -0.19
N VAL A 297 -15.46 -13.20 0.97
CA VAL A 297 -15.30 -14.00 2.21
C VAL A 297 -16.64 -14.53 2.71
N LYS A 298 -17.77 -13.94 2.30
CA LYS A 298 -19.11 -14.40 2.68
C LYS A 298 -19.66 -15.52 1.81
N GLU A 299 -19.29 -15.60 0.53
CA GLU A 299 -19.81 -16.65 -0.37
C GLU A 299 -19.12 -18.00 -0.21
N GLN A 300 -17.93 -18.06 0.36
CA GLN A 300 -17.24 -19.33 0.67
C GLN A 300 -17.71 -20.02 1.97
N LYS A 301 -18.68 -19.44 2.69
CA LYS A 301 -19.25 -20.00 3.93
C LYS A 301 -20.71 -20.46 3.79
N GLN A 302 -21.24 -20.56 2.60
CA GLN A 302 -22.48 -21.23 2.29
C GLN A 302 -22.16 -22.47 1.40
#